data_058787b045c273f94e4515ce0da9cf9e
#
_entry.id   058787b045c273f94e4515ce0da9cf9e
#
_cell.length_a   1.000
_cell.length_b   1.000
_cell.length_c   1.000
_cell.angle_alpha   90.00
_cell.angle_beta   90.00
_cell.angle_gamma   90.00
#
_symmetry.space_group_name_H-M   'P 1'
#
loop_
_entity.id
_entity.type
_entity.pdbx_description
1 polymer ?
#
loop_
_entity_poly.entity_id
_entity_poly.type
_entity_poly.pdbx_seq_one_letter_code
_entity_poly.pdbx_strand_id
1 'polypeptide(L)'
;IGSIYENFSELVMKILDSAFAFTERTLAVRGQRMEVLSKNIANADTPNYKAQDVDFRSVLKGTQLPTAMNATQKGHISESKMISDANLFYTTPLNSSVDGNTVELSVEQAKYGRAAAQYQATLRFIESDVSGIRKALKGE
;
A
#
# COMPACT_ATOMS: atom_id res chain seq x y z
N ILE A 1 21.25 9.05 -35.48
CA ILE A 1 20.03 8.17 -35.41
C ILE A 1 20.13 7.25 -34.21
N GLY A 2 21.28 6.64 -33.89
CA GLY A 2 21.42 5.79 -32.68
C GLY A 2 21.10 6.47 -31.35
N SER A 3 21.55 7.71 -31.17
CA SER A 3 21.34 8.47 -29.92
C SER A 3 19.87 8.76 -29.60
N ILE A 4 19.01 8.90 -30.61
CA ILE A 4 17.57 9.17 -30.40
C ILE A 4 16.85 7.91 -29.91
N TYR A 5 17.18 6.75 -30.45
CA TYR A 5 16.59 5.47 -30.03
C TYR A 5 17.08 5.05 -28.64
N GLU A 6 18.33 5.31 -28.29
CA GLU A 6 18.86 5.06 -26.94
C GLU A 6 18.16 5.92 -25.90
N ASN A 7 17.99 7.22 -26.17
CA ASN A 7 17.27 8.13 -25.28
C ASN A 7 15.78 7.74 -25.12
N PHE A 8 15.15 7.28 -26.22
CA PHE A 8 13.76 6.85 -26.18
C PHE A 8 13.57 5.56 -25.35
N SER A 9 14.44 4.58 -25.55
CA SER A 9 14.39 3.33 -24.78
C SER A 9 14.64 3.56 -23.29
N GLU A 10 15.57 4.43 -22.94
CA GLU A 10 15.85 4.81 -21.56
C GLU A 10 14.64 5.52 -20.91
N LEU A 11 14.01 6.43 -21.64
CA LEU A 11 12.81 7.11 -21.17
C LEU A 11 11.64 6.12 -20.92
N VAL A 12 11.42 5.21 -21.84
CA VAL A 12 10.38 4.17 -21.69
C VAL A 12 10.66 3.27 -20.48
N MET A 13 11.91 2.85 -20.29
CA MET A 13 12.31 2.05 -19.12
C MET A 13 12.08 2.81 -17.81
N LYS A 14 12.42 4.08 -17.74
CA LYS A 14 12.15 4.91 -16.55
C LYS A 14 10.66 5.04 -16.23
N ILE A 15 9.82 5.19 -17.25
CA ILE A 15 8.36 5.27 -17.07
C ILE A 15 7.81 3.94 -16.54
N LEU A 16 8.25 2.81 -17.09
CA LEU A 16 7.83 1.49 -16.65
C LEU A 16 8.29 1.22 -15.20
N ASP A 17 9.53 1.51 -14.86
CA ASP A 17 10.07 1.35 -13.51
C ASP A 17 9.29 2.19 -12.49
N SER A 18 8.94 3.43 -12.85
CA SER A 18 8.13 4.31 -12.01
C SER A 18 6.72 3.76 -11.79
N ALA A 19 6.07 3.24 -12.83
CA ALA A 19 4.74 2.64 -12.75
C ALA A 19 4.75 1.38 -11.86
N PHE A 20 5.74 0.51 -12.02
CA PHE A 20 5.90 -0.68 -11.18
C PHE A 20 6.17 -0.33 -9.73
N ALA A 21 7.06 0.61 -9.47
CA ALA A 21 7.37 1.06 -8.12
C ALA A 21 6.12 1.62 -7.41
N PHE A 22 5.29 2.39 -8.12
CA PHE A 22 4.03 2.90 -7.59
C PHE A 22 3.06 1.76 -7.24
N THR A 23 2.93 0.76 -8.11
CA THR A 23 2.02 -0.37 -7.90
C THR A 23 2.48 -1.26 -6.75
N GLU A 24 3.80 -1.51 -6.62
CA GLU A 24 4.37 -2.22 -5.47
C GLU A 24 4.09 -1.49 -4.15
N ARG A 25 4.26 -0.18 -4.12
CA ARG A 25 3.95 0.64 -2.94
C ARG A 25 2.47 0.59 -2.59
N THR A 26 1.60 0.67 -3.57
CA THR A 26 0.16 0.53 -3.37
C THR A 26 -0.18 -0.82 -2.76
N LEU A 27 0.41 -1.90 -3.26
CA LEU A 27 0.23 -3.24 -2.72
C LEU A 27 0.71 -3.34 -1.27
N ALA A 28 1.89 -2.81 -0.97
CA ALA A 28 2.46 -2.82 0.37
C ALA A 28 1.57 -2.04 1.37
N VAL A 29 1.08 -0.86 0.99
CA VAL A 29 0.16 -0.07 1.83
C VAL A 29 -1.16 -0.79 2.06
N ARG A 30 -1.71 -1.45 1.06
CA ARG A 30 -2.92 -2.27 1.20
C ARG A 30 -2.71 -3.45 2.14
N GLY A 31 -1.56 -4.11 2.08
CA GLY A 31 -1.17 -5.17 3.01
C GLY A 31 -1.06 -4.67 4.45
N GLN A 32 -0.41 -3.54 4.65
CA GLN A 32 -0.30 -2.91 5.98
C GLN A 32 -1.65 -2.47 6.54
N ARG A 33 -2.57 -1.99 5.69
CA ARG A 33 -3.94 -1.68 6.11
C ARG A 33 -4.65 -2.94 6.60
N MET A 34 -4.52 -4.06 5.90
CA MET A 34 -5.08 -5.33 6.34
C MET A 34 -4.53 -5.75 7.71
N GLU A 35 -3.24 -5.52 7.97
CA GLU A 35 -2.64 -5.77 9.28
C GLU A 35 -3.28 -4.92 10.39
N VAL A 36 -3.47 -3.62 10.14
CA VAL A 36 -4.14 -2.71 11.09
C VAL A 36 -5.57 -3.17 11.38
N LEU A 37 -6.35 -3.49 10.35
CA LEU A 37 -7.72 -3.99 10.51
C LEU A 37 -7.78 -5.34 11.23
N SER A 38 -6.82 -6.23 10.97
CA SER A 38 -6.69 -7.49 11.69
C SER A 38 -6.40 -7.29 13.18
N LYS A 39 -5.55 -6.32 13.53
CA LYS A 39 -5.29 -5.93 14.92
C LYS A 39 -6.54 -5.39 15.62
N ASN A 40 -7.34 -4.58 14.92
CA ASN A 40 -8.62 -4.11 15.44
C ASN A 40 -9.54 -5.29 15.78
N ILE A 41 -9.71 -6.23 14.84
CA ILE A 41 -10.54 -7.42 15.03
C ILE A 41 -10.04 -8.27 16.20
N ALA A 42 -8.73 -8.49 16.29
CA ALA A 42 -8.14 -9.28 17.38
C ALA A 42 -8.32 -8.64 18.76
N ASN A 43 -8.50 -7.32 18.82
CA ASN A 43 -8.68 -6.56 20.05
C ASN A 43 -10.14 -6.11 20.29
N ALA A 44 -11.11 -6.73 19.64
CA ALA A 44 -12.51 -6.38 19.77
C ALA A 44 -13.03 -6.49 21.22
N ASP A 45 -12.46 -7.40 22.01
CA ASP A 45 -12.81 -7.63 23.41
C ASP A 45 -11.81 -7.01 24.40
N THR A 46 -10.80 -6.31 23.93
CA THR A 46 -9.78 -5.67 24.78
C THR A 46 -10.32 -4.35 25.35
N PRO A 47 -10.42 -4.20 26.69
CA PRO A 47 -10.90 -2.96 27.30
C PRO A 47 -10.04 -1.76 26.89
N ASN A 48 -10.67 -0.62 26.63
CA ASN A 48 -10.05 0.65 26.25
C ASN A 48 -9.25 0.62 24.94
N TYR A 49 -9.36 -0.43 24.13
CA TYR A 49 -8.70 -0.47 22.82
C TYR A 49 -9.32 0.56 21.85
N LYS A 50 -8.48 1.31 21.19
CA LYS A 50 -8.89 2.31 20.21
C LYS A 50 -8.59 1.82 18.80
N ALA A 51 -9.63 1.54 18.02
CA ALA A 51 -9.52 1.10 16.65
C ALA A 51 -8.84 2.16 15.77
N GLN A 52 -7.98 1.71 14.89
CA GLN A 52 -7.22 2.55 13.96
C GLN A 52 -7.52 2.15 12.51
N ASP A 53 -7.34 3.10 11.60
CA ASP A 53 -7.32 2.83 10.16
C ASP A 53 -6.23 3.69 9.51
N VAL A 54 -5.95 3.45 8.25
CA VAL A 54 -4.88 4.10 7.49
C VAL A 54 -5.47 5.18 6.59
N ASP A 55 -4.91 6.39 6.65
CA ASP A 55 -5.17 7.41 5.66
C ASP A 55 -4.36 7.14 4.39
N PHE A 56 -4.96 6.38 3.48
CA PHE A 56 -4.35 5.97 2.22
C PHE A 56 -3.91 7.16 1.36
N ARG A 57 -4.67 8.26 1.37
CA ARG A 57 -4.33 9.45 0.59
C ARG A 57 -3.05 10.13 1.09
N SER A 58 -2.88 10.24 2.40
CA SER A 58 -1.69 10.86 2.97
C SER A 58 -0.44 10.03 2.69
N VAL A 59 -0.56 8.69 2.76
CA VAL A 59 0.54 7.77 2.43
C VAL A 59 0.96 7.92 0.97
N LEU A 60 0.02 7.91 0.03
CA LEU A 60 0.33 8.03 -1.39
C LEU A 60 0.86 9.41 -1.78
N LYS A 61 0.36 10.49 -1.19
CA LYS A 61 0.89 11.83 -1.42
C LYS A 61 2.35 11.96 -0.97
N GLY A 62 2.70 11.39 0.16
CA GLY A 62 4.09 11.35 0.64
C GLY A 62 5.04 10.57 -0.27
N THR A 63 4.53 9.65 -1.08
CA THR A 63 5.32 8.85 -2.02
C THR A 63 5.51 9.50 -3.39
N GLN A 64 4.73 10.49 -3.74
CA GLN A 64 4.83 11.18 -5.04
C GLN A 64 5.90 12.27 -5.08
N LEU A 65 6.41 12.70 -3.92
CA LEU A 65 7.53 13.63 -3.88
C LEU A 65 8.81 12.83 -4.16
N PRO A 66 9.62 13.21 -5.17
CA PRO A 66 10.94 12.65 -5.36
C PRO A 66 11.81 13.18 -4.21
N THR A 67 11.72 12.55 -3.07
CA THR A 67 12.74 12.71 -2.05
C THR A 67 13.97 12.06 -2.63
N ALA A 68 14.98 12.86 -2.96
CA ALA A 68 16.30 12.37 -3.30
C ALA A 68 16.74 11.50 -2.11
N MET A 69 16.54 10.20 -2.23
CA MET A 69 17.04 9.24 -1.24
C MET A 69 18.55 9.21 -1.40
N ASN A 70 19.24 9.94 -0.54
CA ASN A 70 20.64 9.69 -0.27
C ASN A 70 20.76 8.29 0.34
N ALA A 71 20.85 7.29 -0.51
CA ALA A 71 21.24 5.96 -0.12
C ALA A 71 22.75 5.99 0.21
N THR A 72 23.08 6.33 1.44
CA THR A 72 24.47 6.42 1.89
C THR A 72 25.05 5.10 2.39
N GLN A 73 24.31 3.98 2.34
CA GLN A 73 24.90 2.68 2.66
C GLN A 73 24.26 1.52 1.88
N LYS A 74 25.09 0.81 1.12
CA LYS A 74 24.78 -0.49 0.54
C LYS A 74 24.54 -1.50 1.66
N GLY A 75 23.32 -2.07 1.74
CA GLY A 75 23.06 -3.24 2.57
C GLY A 75 21.96 -3.12 3.63
N HIS A 76 21.35 -1.98 3.86
CA HIS A 76 20.13 -1.89 4.63
C HIS A 76 18.91 -2.03 3.70
N ILE A 77 18.40 -3.27 3.62
CA ILE A 77 16.98 -3.49 3.34
C ILE A 77 16.29 -3.08 4.64
N SER A 78 16.13 -1.79 4.80
CA SER A 78 15.20 -1.26 5.78
C SER A 78 13.82 -1.64 5.25
N GLU A 79 13.13 -2.57 5.90
CA GLU A 79 11.67 -2.65 5.86
C GLU A 79 11.17 -1.34 6.45
N SER A 80 11.28 -0.26 5.68
CA SER A 80 10.66 1.00 6.03
C SER A 80 9.16 0.74 5.96
N LYS A 81 8.53 0.60 7.11
CA LYS A 81 7.07 0.64 7.21
C LYS A 81 6.62 1.85 6.40
N MET A 82 5.96 1.61 5.28
CA MET A 82 5.45 2.70 4.42
C MET A 82 4.39 3.53 5.13
N ILE A 83 3.76 2.94 6.12
CA ILE A 83 2.82 3.59 7.02
C ILE A 83 3.55 3.92 8.31
N SER A 84 3.72 5.21 8.56
CA SER A 84 4.13 5.72 9.87
C SER A 84 2.92 5.94 10.76
N ASP A 85 3.13 6.09 12.06
CA ASP A 85 2.07 6.41 13.01
C ASP A 85 1.31 7.70 12.63
N ALA A 86 1.96 8.62 11.93
CA ALA A 86 1.36 9.84 11.38
C ALA A 86 0.29 9.58 10.30
N ASN A 87 0.30 8.42 9.68
CA ASN A 87 -0.68 8.01 8.66
C ASN A 87 -1.83 7.18 9.23
N LEU A 88 -1.80 6.89 10.53
CA LEU A 88 -2.86 6.21 11.24
C LEU A 88 -3.80 7.23 11.87
N PHE A 89 -5.09 6.95 11.85
CA PHE A 89 -6.07 7.74 12.56
C PHE A 89 -6.99 6.84 13.38
N TYR A 90 -7.49 7.37 14.50
CA TYR A 90 -8.47 6.66 15.32
C TYR A 90 -9.84 6.75 14.71
N THR A 91 -10.54 5.62 14.65
CA THR A 91 -11.90 5.57 14.14
C THR A 91 -12.90 5.97 15.25
N THR A 92 -13.95 6.70 14.86
CA THR A 92 -15.04 7.05 15.76
C THR A 92 -16.15 6.02 15.62
N PRO A 93 -16.52 5.29 16.69
CA PRO A 93 -17.60 4.31 16.63
C PRO A 93 -18.96 5.00 16.51
N LEU A 94 -19.91 4.35 15.83
CA LEU A 94 -21.31 4.78 15.80
C LEU A 94 -21.99 4.59 17.15
N ASN A 95 -21.61 3.53 17.86
CA ASN A 95 -22.11 3.21 19.19
C ASN A 95 -20.93 3.18 20.18
N SER A 96 -21.06 3.90 21.28
CA SER A 96 -20.05 3.85 22.34
C SER A 96 -20.17 2.57 23.16
N SER A 97 -19.02 1.94 23.43
CA SER A 97 -18.93 0.78 24.30
C SER A 97 -18.72 1.19 25.75
N VAL A 98 -19.28 0.40 26.68
CA VAL A 98 -19.17 0.64 28.12
C VAL A 98 -17.72 0.50 28.62
N ASP A 99 -16.92 -0.35 27.99
CA ASP A 99 -15.51 -0.60 28.34
C ASP A 99 -14.52 0.36 27.68
N GLY A 100 -15.00 1.36 26.94
CA GLY A 100 -14.15 2.31 26.21
C GLY A 100 -13.51 1.76 24.95
N ASN A 101 -13.83 0.53 24.53
CA ASN A 101 -13.39 -0.06 23.28
C ASN A 101 -14.15 0.58 22.11
N THR A 102 -13.42 1.02 21.05
CA THR A 102 -14.02 1.65 19.88
C THR A 102 -14.13 0.72 18.68
N VAL A 103 -13.84 -0.57 18.84
CA VAL A 103 -13.94 -1.58 17.77
C VAL A 103 -15.41 -1.98 17.59
N GLU A 104 -15.92 -1.77 16.39
CA GLU A 104 -17.20 -2.33 15.94
C GLU A 104 -16.89 -3.56 15.06
N LEU A 105 -16.98 -4.76 15.64
CA LEU A 105 -16.50 -6.00 15.01
C LEU A 105 -17.08 -6.22 13.61
N SER A 106 -18.38 -6.03 13.43
CA SER A 106 -19.03 -6.21 12.12
C SER A 106 -18.53 -5.21 11.08
N VAL A 107 -18.26 -3.97 11.49
CA VAL A 107 -17.72 -2.91 10.63
C VAL A 107 -16.27 -3.22 10.26
N GLU A 108 -15.46 -3.65 11.23
CA GLU A 108 -14.06 -4.00 11.00
C GLU A 108 -13.93 -5.24 10.09
N GLN A 109 -14.77 -6.24 10.27
CA GLN A 109 -14.83 -7.41 9.39
C GLN A 109 -15.21 -7.03 7.95
N ALA A 110 -16.17 -6.14 7.77
CA ALA A 110 -16.56 -5.63 6.45
C ALA A 110 -15.41 -4.83 5.80
N LYS A 111 -14.72 -3.98 6.57
CA LYS A 111 -13.54 -3.24 6.10
C LYS A 111 -12.41 -4.19 5.70
N TYR A 112 -12.15 -5.23 6.50
CA TYR A 112 -11.13 -6.23 6.20
C TYR A 112 -11.45 -6.99 4.92
N GLY A 113 -12.67 -7.47 4.75
CA GLY A 113 -13.11 -8.15 3.52
C GLY A 113 -12.95 -7.27 2.28
N ARG A 114 -13.31 -5.99 2.38
CA ARG A 114 -13.10 -5.02 1.31
C ARG A 114 -11.62 -4.76 1.03
N ALA A 115 -10.80 -4.63 2.07
CA ALA A 115 -9.37 -4.45 1.94
C ALA A 115 -8.70 -5.66 1.28
N ALA A 116 -9.11 -6.87 1.65
CA ALA A 116 -8.63 -8.11 1.03
C ALA A 116 -9.00 -8.20 -0.46
N ALA A 117 -10.22 -7.81 -0.83
CA ALA A 117 -10.63 -7.75 -2.24
C ALA A 117 -9.82 -6.72 -3.03
N GLN A 118 -9.54 -5.55 -2.45
CA GLN A 118 -8.72 -4.52 -3.06
C GLN A 118 -7.26 -4.97 -3.22
N TYR A 119 -6.72 -5.69 -2.24
CA TYR A 119 -5.37 -6.27 -2.30
C TYR A 119 -5.26 -7.28 -3.45
N GLN A 120 -6.20 -8.20 -3.54
CA GLN A 120 -6.24 -9.20 -4.62
C GLN A 120 -6.42 -8.55 -6.00
N ALA A 121 -7.26 -7.53 -6.13
CA ALA A 121 -7.42 -6.79 -7.38
C ALA A 121 -6.10 -6.12 -7.81
N THR A 122 -5.36 -5.55 -6.88
CA THR A 122 -4.04 -4.96 -7.14
C THR A 122 -3.03 -6.02 -7.59
N LEU A 123 -3.01 -7.20 -6.95
CA LEU A 123 -2.16 -8.32 -7.39
C LEU A 123 -2.47 -8.76 -8.82
N ARG A 124 -3.74 -8.93 -9.17
CA ARG A 124 -4.15 -9.31 -10.52
C ARG A 124 -3.77 -8.26 -11.56
N PHE A 125 -3.84 -6.99 -11.18
CA PHE A 125 -3.42 -5.90 -12.04
C PHE A 125 -1.91 -5.99 -12.35
N ILE A 126 -1.08 -6.21 -11.33
CA ILE A 126 0.37 -6.41 -11.48
C ILE A 126 0.65 -7.62 -12.37
N GLU A 127 -0.01 -8.74 -12.14
CA GLU A 127 0.17 -9.97 -12.94
C GLU A 127 -0.19 -9.74 -14.41
N SER A 128 -1.28 -9.00 -14.67
CA SER A 128 -1.71 -8.63 -16.01
C SER A 128 -0.67 -7.73 -16.71
N ASP A 129 -0.14 -6.75 -16.01
CA ASP A 129 0.87 -5.85 -16.57
C ASP A 129 2.16 -6.58 -16.89
N VAL A 130 2.64 -7.44 -15.98
CA VAL A 130 3.83 -8.27 -16.20
C VAL A 130 3.62 -9.22 -17.38
N SER A 131 2.45 -9.86 -17.47
CA SER A 131 2.09 -10.72 -18.60
C SER A 131 2.05 -9.97 -19.93
N GLY A 132 1.47 -8.76 -19.93
CA GLY A 132 1.39 -7.89 -21.10
C GLY A 132 2.78 -7.49 -21.61
N ILE A 133 3.68 -7.09 -20.71
CA ILE A 133 5.05 -6.74 -21.06
C ILE A 133 5.81 -7.96 -21.59
N ARG A 134 5.64 -9.12 -20.95
CA ARG A 134 6.28 -10.37 -21.42
C ARG A 134 5.84 -10.74 -22.83
N LYS A 135 4.56 -10.61 -23.14
CA LYS A 135 4.03 -10.83 -24.51
C LYS A 135 4.59 -9.84 -25.50
N ALA A 136 4.63 -8.55 -25.14
CA ALA A 136 5.19 -7.51 -26.00
C ALA A 136 6.67 -7.77 -26.33
N LEU A 137 7.47 -8.22 -25.34
CA LEU A 137 8.89 -8.54 -25.54
C LEU A 137 9.12 -9.79 -26.38
N LYS A 138 8.20 -10.76 -26.34
CA LYS A 138 8.28 -11.99 -27.15
C LYS A 138 7.73 -11.81 -28.57
N GLY A 139 7.06 -10.70 -28.85
CA GLY A 139 6.42 -10.46 -30.15
C GLY A 139 5.19 -11.32 -30.43
N GLU A 140 4.56 -11.82 -29.37
CA GLU A 140 3.31 -12.61 -29.45
C GLU A 140 2.08 -11.75 -29.14
#